data_7014d532dd0dd761733f53ffa6b6a0f6
#
_entry.id   7014d532dd0dd761733f53ffa6b6a0f6
#
_cell.length_a   1.000
_cell.length_b   1.000
_cell.length_c   1.000
_cell.angle_alpha   90.00
_cell.angle_beta   90.00
_cell.angle_gamma   90.00
#
_symmetry.space_group_name_H-M   'P 1'
#
loop_
_entity.id
_entity.type
_entity.pdbx_description
1 polymer ?
#
loop_
_entity_poly.entity_id
_entity_poly.type
_entity_poly.pdbx_seq_one_letter_code
_entity_poly.pdbx_strand_id
1 'polypeptide(L)'
;MAEKKTVSVKVLNMAGEEVSKISLNAEVFGIEANNQVMFDAVQVEQSNARQATAKTKVRHEVSGGGKKPFRQKGTGRARAGTTRSPIWVGGGTVFGPDGNQSYKISQNKKAHNLALRRTST
;
A
#
# COMPACT_ATOMS: atom_id res chain seq x y z
N MET A 1 42.42 21.15 -0.89
CA MET A 1 41.07 21.48 -1.42
C MET A 1 40.56 20.21 -2.09
N ALA A 2 39.46 19.62 -1.61
CA ALA A 2 38.92 18.42 -2.21
C ALA A 2 38.33 18.77 -3.60
N GLU A 3 38.80 18.10 -4.65
CA GLU A 3 38.21 18.23 -5.97
C GLU A 3 36.72 17.89 -5.91
N LYS A 4 35.88 18.88 -6.23
CA LYS A 4 34.43 18.61 -6.38
C LYS A 4 34.27 17.71 -7.59
N LYS A 5 33.99 16.43 -7.37
CA LYS A 5 33.58 15.53 -8.43
C LYS A 5 32.33 16.10 -9.11
N THR A 6 32.38 16.33 -10.41
CA THR A 6 31.25 16.82 -11.22
C THR A 6 30.87 15.76 -12.23
N VAL A 7 29.55 15.60 -12.45
CA VAL A 7 28.99 14.74 -13.51
C VAL A 7 28.65 15.64 -14.69
N SER A 8 29.22 15.38 -15.88
CA SER A 8 28.93 16.14 -17.09
C SER A 8 27.76 15.49 -17.85
N VAL A 9 26.72 16.27 -18.12
CA VAL A 9 25.54 15.83 -18.87
C VAL A 9 25.40 16.69 -20.14
N LYS A 10 25.07 16.04 -21.26
CA LYS A 10 24.81 16.69 -22.54
C LYS A 10 23.40 17.27 -22.56
N VAL A 11 23.28 18.50 -23.02
CA VAL A 11 21.98 19.14 -23.27
C VAL A 11 21.63 18.98 -24.73
N LEU A 12 20.49 18.40 -25.00
CA LEU A 12 19.96 18.16 -26.34
C LEU A 12 18.86 19.19 -26.65
N ASN A 13 18.78 19.61 -27.93
CA ASN A 13 17.64 20.36 -28.42
C ASN A 13 16.47 19.42 -28.77
N MET A 14 15.35 19.99 -29.22
CA MET A 14 14.17 19.18 -29.60
C MET A 14 14.40 18.32 -30.86
N ALA A 15 15.44 18.57 -31.62
CA ALA A 15 15.87 17.77 -32.77
C ALA A 15 16.85 16.64 -32.40
N GLY A 16 17.24 16.54 -31.11
CA GLY A 16 18.18 15.52 -30.62
C GLY A 16 19.65 15.87 -30.79
N GLU A 17 19.99 17.11 -31.15
CA GLU A 17 21.37 17.55 -31.34
C GLU A 17 21.96 18.11 -30.04
N GLU A 18 23.27 17.87 -29.80
CA GLU A 18 23.98 18.40 -28.64
C GLU A 18 24.20 19.91 -28.76
N VAL A 19 23.57 20.68 -27.88
CA VAL A 19 23.73 22.17 -27.87
C VAL A 19 24.80 22.62 -26.88
N SER A 20 24.84 21.99 -25.70
CA SER A 20 25.77 22.37 -24.63
C SER A 20 26.02 21.21 -23.67
N LYS A 21 26.94 21.41 -22.70
CA LYS A 21 27.19 20.48 -21.59
C LYS A 21 27.03 21.22 -20.28
N ILE A 22 26.35 20.61 -19.33
CA ILE A 22 26.15 21.12 -17.98
C ILE A 22 26.91 20.23 -17.00
N SER A 23 27.61 20.83 -16.04
CA SER A 23 28.26 20.14 -14.95
C SER A 23 27.35 20.11 -13.74
N LEU A 24 26.98 18.89 -13.31
CA LEU A 24 26.14 18.64 -12.15
C LEU A 24 27.00 18.28 -10.93
N ASN A 25 26.51 18.59 -9.72
CA ASN A 25 27.20 18.23 -8.47
C ASN A 25 27.13 16.72 -8.24
N ALA A 26 28.26 16.04 -8.19
CA ALA A 26 28.33 14.58 -7.98
C ALA A 26 27.81 14.13 -6.62
N GLU A 27 27.76 14.99 -5.59
CA GLU A 27 27.16 14.66 -4.28
C GLU A 27 25.66 14.43 -4.37
N VAL A 28 25.01 14.98 -5.40
CA VAL A 28 23.57 14.83 -5.60
C VAL A 28 23.30 13.84 -6.73
N PHE A 29 23.99 13.95 -7.86
CA PHE A 29 23.73 13.21 -9.09
C PHE A 29 24.71 12.06 -9.37
N GLY A 30 25.82 11.97 -8.64
CA GLY A 30 26.85 10.94 -8.82
C GLY A 30 26.80 9.79 -7.79
N ILE A 31 25.69 9.61 -7.11
CA ILE A 31 25.58 8.57 -6.07
C ILE A 31 25.28 7.21 -6.72
N GLU A 32 25.94 6.12 -6.35
CA GLU A 32 25.67 4.76 -6.86
C GLU A 32 24.26 4.24 -6.50
N ALA A 33 23.56 3.58 -7.42
CA ALA A 33 22.22 3.07 -7.21
C ALA A 33 22.19 1.91 -6.20
N ASN A 34 21.34 2.04 -5.17
CA ASN A 34 21.02 0.95 -4.24
C ASN A 34 19.57 0.50 -4.50
N ASN A 35 19.43 -0.57 -5.24
CA ASN A 35 18.13 -1.07 -5.68
C ASN A 35 17.18 -1.35 -4.51
N GLN A 36 17.70 -1.79 -3.35
CA GLN A 36 16.88 -2.05 -2.17
C GLN A 36 16.24 -0.77 -1.64
N VAL A 37 17.00 0.33 -1.52
CA VAL A 37 16.47 1.60 -1.02
C VAL A 37 15.42 2.18 -1.96
N MET A 38 15.60 2.04 -3.27
CA MET A 38 14.62 2.45 -4.27
C MET A 38 13.34 1.58 -4.19
N PHE A 39 13.50 0.27 -4.09
CA PHE A 39 12.39 -0.67 -3.92
C PHE A 39 11.58 -0.36 -2.66
N ASP A 40 12.23 -0.15 -1.53
CA ASP A 40 11.57 0.19 -0.26
C ASP A 40 10.79 1.50 -0.37
N ALA A 41 11.33 2.51 -1.05
CA ALA A 41 10.64 3.79 -1.27
C ALA A 41 9.39 3.62 -2.13
N VAL A 42 9.45 2.84 -3.21
CA VAL A 42 8.29 2.52 -4.06
C VAL A 42 7.24 1.73 -3.30
N GLN A 43 7.65 0.77 -2.48
CA GLN A 43 6.74 -0.01 -1.62
C GLN A 43 5.99 0.89 -0.63
N VAL A 44 6.70 1.83 0.01
CA VAL A 44 6.10 2.79 0.94
C VAL A 44 5.06 3.65 0.22
N GLU A 45 5.39 4.18 -0.96
CA GLU A 45 4.49 5.00 -1.76
C GLU A 45 3.23 4.24 -2.18
N GLN A 46 3.39 3.03 -2.73
CA GLN A 46 2.27 2.17 -3.14
C GLN A 46 1.40 1.78 -1.95
N SER A 47 1.99 1.46 -0.80
CA SER A 47 1.25 1.11 0.41
C SER A 47 0.47 2.30 0.97
N ASN A 48 1.07 3.49 0.96
CA ASN A 48 0.43 4.71 1.46
C ASN A 48 -0.69 5.23 0.55
N ALA A 49 -0.61 4.96 -0.76
CA ALA A 49 -1.68 5.25 -1.71
C ALA A 49 -2.89 4.31 -1.55
N ARG A 50 -2.70 3.14 -0.92
CA ARG A 50 -3.74 2.15 -0.76
C ARG A 50 -4.78 2.59 0.27
N GLN A 51 -6.07 2.52 -0.13
CA GLN A 51 -7.20 2.84 0.73
C GLN A 51 -7.90 1.56 1.24
N ALA A 52 -8.20 1.49 2.53
CA ALA A 52 -8.92 0.38 3.16
C ALA A 52 -10.44 0.57 3.02
N THR A 53 -10.99 0.28 1.84
CA THR A 53 -12.43 0.45 1.55
C THR A 53 -13.24 -0.83 1.72
N ALA A 54 -12.58 -2.00 1.69
CA ALA A 54 -13.26 -3.28 1.81
C ALA A 54 -13.81 -3.47 3.23
N LYS A 55 -15.14 -3.66 3.33
CA LYS A 55 -15.83 -3.96 4.59
C LYS A 55 -16.84 -5.07 4.40
N THR A 56 -16.91 -5.98 5.35
CA THR A 56 -17.94 -7.00 5.43
C THR A 56 -18.80 -6.78 6.66
N LYS A 57 -20.10 -7.12 6.57
CA LYS A 57 -21.01 -7.02 7.71
C LYS A 57 -20.78 -8.19 8.67
N VAL A 58 -20.54 -7.89 9.92
CA VAL A 58 -20.51 -8.88 11.00
C VAL A 58 -21.93 -9.23 11.44
N ARG A 59 -22.09 -10.29 12.24
CA ARG A 59 -23.38 -10.85 12.65
C ARG A 59 -24.36 -9.81 13.21
N HIS A 60 -23.91 -8.81 13.94
CA HIS A 60 -24.79 -7.79 14.53
C HIS A 60 -25.20 -6.70 13.52
N GLU A 61 -24.43 -6.50 12.46
CA GLU A 61 -24.73 -5.52 11.41
C GLU A 61 -25.69 -6.07 10.32
N VAL A 62 -25.87 -7.39 10.24
CA VAL A 62 -26.80 -8.01 9.29
C VAL A 62 -28.23 -7.79 9.75
N SER A 63 -29.10 -7.33 8.83
CA SER A 63 -30.53 -7.16 9.11
C SER A 63 -31.26 -8.49 9.37
N GLY A 64 -32.27 -8.48 10.20
CA GLY A 64 -33.11 -9.66 10.50
C GLY A 64 -32.65 -10.46 11.73
N GLY A 65 -33.11 -11.70 11.86
CA GLY A 65 -32.62 -12.71 12.81
C GLY A 65 -32.96 -12.49 14.29
N GLY A 66 -33.89 -11.62 14.64
CA GLY A 66 -34.31 -11.40 16.05
C GLY A 66 -35.05 -12.57 16.66
N LYS A 67 -35.72 -13.40 15.84
CA LYS A 67 -36.48 -14.56 16.26
C LYS A 67 -35.68 -15.85 16.03
N LYS A 68 -35.79 -16.83 16.97
CA LYS A 68 -35.22 -18.16 16.81
C LYS A 68 -35.88 -18.86 15.62
N PRO A 69 -35.15 -19.43 14.65
CA PRO A 69 -35.74 -20.00 13.43
C PRO A 69 -36.66 -21.17 13.66
N PHE A 70 -36.35 -22.02 14.64
CA PHE A 70 -37.13 -23.19 15.00
C PHE A 70 -36.84 -23.64 16.46
N ARG A 71 -37.67 -24.52 16.99
CA ARG A 71 -37.52 -25.07 18.35
C ARG A 71 -36.19 -25.82 18.54
N GLN A 72 -35.71 -25.90 19.78
CA GLN A 72 -34.39 -26.42 20.15
C GLN A 72 -34.21 -27.93 19.88
N LYS A 73 -35.28 -28.71 19.97
CA LYS A 73 -35.28 -30.16 19.79
C LYS A 73 -36.48 -30.61 18.93
N GLY A 74 -36.40 -31.82 18.35
CA GLY A 74 -37.53 -32.44 17.63
C GLY A 74 -37.74 -31.91 16.21
N THR A 75 -36.71 -31.33 15.56
CA THR A 75 -36.77 -30.85 14.16
C THR A 75 -35.90 -31.66 13.22
N GLY A 76 -35.04 -32.55 13.72
CA GLY A 76 -34.05 -33.28 12.92
C GLY A 76 -32.96 -32.39 12.27
N ARG A 77 -32.94 -31.08 12.54
CA ARG A 77 -31.99 -30.09 12.01
C ARG A 77 -30.93 -29.71 13.03
N ALA A 78 -29.80 -29.24 12.57
CA ALA A 78 -28.79 -28.64 13.45
C ALA A 78 -29.38 -27.44 14.23
N ARG A 79 -29.01 -27.30 15.50
CA ARG A 79 -29.52 -26.22 16.34
C ARG A 79 -29.08 -24.85 15.83
N ALA A 80 -30.02 -23.92 15.76
CA ALA A 80 -29.75 -22.55 15.35
C ALA A 80 -30.43 -21.54 16.27
N GLY A 81 -29.70 -20.52 16.70
CA GLY A 81 -30.22 -19.42 17.51
C GLY A 81 -30.67 -18.22 16.67
N THR A 82 -30.09 -18.02 15.52
CA THR A 82 -30.39 -16.90 14.61
C THR A 82 -30.01 -17.24 13.17
N THR A 83 -30.72 -16.67 12.21
CA THR A 83 -30.40 -16.76 10.78
C THR A 83 -29.22 -15.87 10.38
N ARG A 84 -28.82 -14.92 11.24
CA ARG A 84 -27.64 -14.06 11.02
C ARG A 84 -26.31 -14.73 11.35
N SER A 85 -26.33 -15.99 11.81
CA SER A 85 -25.12 -16.74 12.13
C SER A 85 -24.26 -16.93 10.88
N PRO A 86 -22.91 -16.90 10.99
CA PRO A 86 -21.99 -17.11 9.86
C PRO A 86 -22.15 -18.45 9.14
N ILE A 87 -22.73 -19.45 9.81
CA ILE A 87 -23.01 -20.76 9.21
C ILE A 87 -24.21 -20.76 8.25
N TRP A 88 -24.97 -19.68 8.21
CA TRP A 88 -26.14 -19.54 7.35
C TRP A 88 -25.79 -18.69 6.11
N VAL A 89 -26.34 -19.05 4.97
CA VAL A 89 -26.23 -18.22 3.76
C VAL A 89 -26.94 -16.89 4.02
N GLY A 90 -26.23 -15.78 3.74
CA GLY A 90 -26.69 -14.43 4.08
C GLY A 90 -26.45 -14.01 5.53
N GLY A 91 -25.80 -14.84 6.35
CA GLY A 91 -25.35 -14.46 7.69
C GLY A 91 -24.12 -13.54 7.67
N GLY A 92 -23.69 -13.10 8.87
CA GLY A 92 -22.51 -12.23 9.02
C GLY A 92 -21.20 -12.95 8.71
N THR A 93 -20.20 -12.22 8.26
CA THR A 93 -18.86 -12.74 8.02
C THR A 93 -18.05 -12.74 9.33
N VAL A 94 -17.31 -13.82 9.58
CA VAL A 94 -16.35 -13.91 10.69
C VAL A 94 -14.96 -13.56 10.18
N PHE A 95 -14.23 -12.69 10.90
CA PHE A 95 -12.87 -12.24 10.54
C PHE A 95 -12.72 -11.65 9.12
N GLY A 96 -13.79 -11.07 8.59
CA GLY A 96 -13.72 -10.34 7.32
C GLY A 96 -13.08 -8.97 7.50
N PRO A 97 -12.78 -8.27 6.38
CA PRO A 97 -12.25 -6.91 6.44
C PRO A 97 -13.28 -5.97 7.11
N ASP A 98 -12.81 -5.12 8.01
CA ASP A 98 -13.63 -4.17 8.79
C ASP A 98 -13.64 -2.75 8.19
N GLY A 99 -12.80 -2.47 7.19
CA GLY A 99 -12.66 -1.17 6.57
C GLY A 99 -11.78 -0.18 7.33
N ASN A 100 -11.17 -0.59 8.44
CA ASN A 100 -10.33 0.25 9.30
C ASN A 100 -8.84 -0.12 9.24
N GLN A 101 -8.44 -0.98 8.30
CA GLN A 101 -7.05 -1.39 8.16
C GLN A 101 -6.17 -0.21 7.73
N SER A 102 -5.05 0.00 8.44
CA SER A 102 -4.04 0.97 8.04
C SER A 102 -2.96 0.29 7.20
N TYR A 103 -2.80 0.75 5.98
CA TYR A 103 -1.70 0.33 5.10
C TYR A 103 -0.53 1.30 5.13
N LYS A 104 -0.60 2.33 5.99
CA LYS A 104 0.45 3.34 6.10
C LYS A 104 1.73 2.75 6.66
N ILE A 105 2.79 2.90 5.90
CA ILE A 105 4.16 2.53 6.26
C ILE A 105 5.00 3.81 6.32
N SER A 106 5.88 3.91 7.31
CA SER A 106 6.85 5.01 7.42
C SER A 106 8.24 4.54 6.99
N GLN A 107 8.97 5.43 6.35
CA GLN A 107 10.36 5.23 5.98
C GLN A 107 11.25 6.27 6.66
N ASN A 108 12.50 5.92 6.96
CA ASN A 108 13.47 6.86 7.49
C ASN A 108 13.75 7.99 6.48
N LYS A 109 13.71 9.25 6.93
CA LYS A 109 13.92 10.43 6.06
C LYS A 109 15.21 10.37 5.25
N LYS A 110 16.32 9.90 5.87
CA LYS A 110 17.60 9.75 5.16
C LYS A 110 17.54 8.72 4.01
N ALA A 111 16.84 7.58 4.23
CA ALA A 111 16.66 6.56 3.20
C ALA A 111 15.77 7.07 2.06
N HIS A 112 14.66 7.75 2.39
CA HIS A 112 13.78 8.36 1.40
C HIS A 112 14.51 9.40 0.53
N ASN A 113 15.25 10.33 1.15
CA ASN A 113 16.05 11.32 0.42
C ASN A 113 17.14 10.66 -0.44
N LEU A 114 17.72 9.56 0.02
CA LEU A 114 18.69 8.79 -0.77
C LEU A 114 18.03 8.16 -1.99
N ALA A 115 16.82 7.60 -1.87
CA ALA A 115 16.06 7.05 -2.98
C ALA A 115 15.77 8.13 -4.04
N LEU A 116 15.28 9.31 -3.64
CA LEU A 116 14.98 10.42 -4.55
C LEU A 116 16.19 10.91 -5.32
N ARG A 117 17.36 11.08 -4.68
CA ARG A 117 18.58 11.53 -5.34
C ARG A 117 19.05 10.58 -6.44
N ARG A 118 18.62 9.33 -6.41
CA ARG A 118 19.02 8.29 -7.35
C ARG A 118 18.10 8.12 -8.54
N THR A 119 16.85 8.53 -8.42
CA THR A 119 15.92 8.55 -9.55
C THR A 119 16.19 9.71 -10.51
N SER A 120 17.06 10.65 -10.13
CA SER A 120 17.42 11.83 -10.93
C SER A 120 18.64 11.60 -11.84
N THR A 121 19.21 10.40 -11.86
CA THR A 121 20.34 10.02 -12.73
C THR A 121 19.89 9.13 -13.84
#